data_621efe4bb910cb21625eb7083594683d
#
_entry.id   621efe4bb910cb21625eb7083594683d
#
_cell.length_a   1.000
_cell.length_b   1.000
_cell.length_c   1.000
_cell.angle_alpha   90.00
_cell.angle_beta   90.00
_cell.angle_gamma   90.00
#
_symmetry.space_group_name_H-M   'P 1'
#
loop_
_entity.id
_entity.type
_entity.pdbx_description
1 polymer ?
#
loop_
_entity_poly.entity_id
_entity_poly.type
_entity_poly.pdbx_seq_one_letter_code
_entity_poly.pdbx_strand_id
1 'polypeptide(L)'
;RFPGTVKNGILDRKNLGSIVFSDENALLDLNRITHSAVKKEVLRHLAEKPALAAIDAIGLFEGELASLCDVTVAVTAPESHRIQRLMAREGISKEYAAKRIAAQHTDAWFREKCDHVLTNDGSMDAFEAKCLAFLQSLSIMEEKP
;
A
#
# COMPACT_ATOMS: atom_id res chain seq x y z
N ARG A 1 -20.39 -14.15 -1.80
CA ARG A 1 -20.53 -13.62 -0.44
C ARG A 1 -21.36 -12.34 -0.39
N PHE A 2 -21.30 -11.47 -1.41
CA PHE A 2 -21.98 -10.17 -1.47
C PHE A 2 -22.97 -10.15 -2.64
N PRO A 3 -24.16 -10.78 -2.52
CA PRO A 3 -25.15 -10.83 -3.60
C PRO A 3 -25.65 -9.45 -3.97
N GLY A 4 -25.90 -9.23 -5.26
CA GLY A 4 -26.41 -7.94 -5.79
C GLY A 4 -25.35 -6.84 -5.94
N THR A 5 -24.09 -7.09 -5.57
CA THR A 5 -22.98 -6.11 -5.73
C THR A 5 -22.33 -6.16 -7.12
N VAL A 6 -22.66 -7.13 -7.95
CA VAL A 6 -22.19 -7.23 -9.34
C VAL A 6 -23.39 -7.17 -10.26
N LYS A 7 -23.39 -6.23 -11.22
CA LYS A 7 -24.42 -6.05 -12.26
C LYS A 7 -23.75 -6.10 -13.62
N ASN A 8 -24.18 -7.00 -14.49
CA ASN A 8 -23.60 -7.16 -15.83
C ASN A 8 -22.07 -7.32 -15.84
N GLY A 9 -21.51 -8.05 -14.86
CA GLY A 9 -20.07 -8.25 -14.74
C GLY A 9 -19.30 -7.06 -14.13
N ILE A 10 -19.96 -5.97 -13.80
CA ILE A 10 -19.33 -4.76 -13.22
C ILE A 10 -19.65 -4.70 -11.72
N LEU A 11 -18.60 -4.47 -10.93
CA LEU A 11 -18.74 -4.32 -9.48
C LEU A 11 -19.33 -2.96 -9.12
N ASP A 12 -20.48 -2.97 -8.44
CA ASP A 12 -21.08 -1.80 -7.80
C ASP A 12 -20.36 -1.51 -6.46
N ARG A 13 -19.27 -0.73 -6.56
CA ARG A 13 -18.42 -0.40 -5.39
C ARG A 13 -19.18 0.36 -4.31
N LYS A 14 -20.18 1.16 -4.67
CA LYS A 14 -20.98 1.92 -3.71
C LYS A 14 -21.87 0.98 -2.88
N ASN A 15 -22.54 0.05 -3.56
CA ASN A 15 -23.37 -0.96 -2.90
C ASN A 15 -22.52 -1.89 -2.04
N LEU A 16 -21.39 -2.38 -2.55
CA LEU A 16 -20.46 -3.19 -1.74
C LEU A 16 -19.97 -2.41 -0.51
N GLY A 17 -19.56 -1.16 -0.68
CA GLY A 17 -19.11 -0.29 0.43
C GLY A 17 -20.20 -0.13 1.50
N SER A 18 -21.48 0.09 1.11
CA SER A 18 -22.56 0.21 2.09
C SER A 18 -22.78 -1.04 2.93
N ILE A 19 -22.49 -2.23 2.38
CA ILE A 19 -22.60 -3.50 3.10
C ILE A 19 -21.41 -3.66 4.07
N VAL A 20 -20.17 -3.52 3.56
CA VAL A 20 -18.99 -3.87 4.35
C VAL A 20 -18.63 -2.83 5.41
N PHE A 21 -19.01 -1.55 5.22
CA PHE A 21 -18.77 -0.53 6.24
C PHE A 21 -19.85 -0.49 7.34
N SER A 22 -20.93 -1.25 7.18
CA SER A 22 -21.98 -1.40 8.21
C SER A 22 -21.89 -2.73 8.99
N ASP A 23 -21.01 -3.65 8.57
CA ASP A 23 -20.84 -4.98 9.17
C ASP A 23 -19.36 -5.37 9.16
N GLU A 24 -18.76 -5.43 10.35
CA GLU A 24 -17.34 -5.80 10.54
C GLU A 24 -17.02 -7.21 9.99
N ASN A 25 -17.93 -8.17 10.13
CA ASN A 25 -17.70 -9.52 9.59
C ASN A 25 -17.72 -9.52 8.06
N ALA A 26 -18.58 -8.69 7.46
CA ALA A 26 -18.60 -8.51 6.01
C ALA A 26 -17.30 -7.86 5.51
N LEU A 27 -16.75 -6.88 6.25
CA LEU A 27 -15.47 -6.27 5.94
C LEU A 27 -14.31 -7.26 6.05
N LEU A 28 -14.28 -8.07 7.12
CA LEU A 28 -13.27 -9.14 7.30
C LEU A 28 -13.34 -10.16 6.16
N ASP A 29 -14.54 -10.58 5.75
CA ASP A 29 -14.71 -11.50 4.63
C ASP A 29 -14.23 -10.89 3.30
N LEU A 30 -14.53 -9.60 3.04
CA LEU A 30 -14.03 -8.92 1.86
C LEU A 30 -12.50 -8.85 1.85
N ASN A 31 -11.91 -8.48 2.98
CA ASN A 31 -10.45 -8.41 3.12
C ASN A 31 -9.82 -9.78 2.88
N ARG A 32 -10.36 -10.85 3.47
CA ARG A 32 -9.87 -12.21 3.26
C ARG A 32 -9.92 -12.62 1.79
N ILE A 33 -11.03 -12.34 1.10
CA ILE A 33 -11.20 -12.66 -0.33
C ILE A 33 -10.20 -11.87 -1.18
N THR A 34 -10.06 -10.57 -0.94
CA THR A 34 -9.18 -9.71 -1.72
C THR A 34 -7.72 -10.00 -1.47
N HIS A 35 -7.30 -10.14 -0.20
CA HIS A 35 -5.92 -10.47 0.15
C HIS A 35 -5.50 -11.82 -0.43
N SER A 36 -6.36 -12.84 -0.33
CA SER A 36 -6.08 -14.15 -0.93
C SER A 36 -5.94 -14.09 -2.45
N ALA A 37 -6.82 -13.33 -3.13
CA ALA A 37 -6.75 -13.17 -4.58
C ALA A 37 -5.50 -12.42 -5.02
N VAL A 38 -5.14 -11.33 -4.32
CA VAL A 38 -3.92 -10.54 -4.60
C VAL A 38 -2.67 -11.40 -4.36
N LYS A 39 -2.59 -12.09 -3.21
CA LYS A 39 -1.46 -12.97 -2.89
C LYS A 39 -1.25 -14.05 -3.96
N LYS A 40 -2.33 -14.68 -4.42
CA LYS A 40 -2.28 -15.68 -5.50
C LYS A 40 -1.72 -15.09 -6.79
N GLU A 41 -2.15 -13.87 -7.15
CA GLU A 41 -1.67 -13.19 -8.36
C GLU A 41 -0.21 -12.78 -8.25
N VAL A 42 0.21 -12.25 -7.09
CA VAL A 42 1.62 -11.96 -6.80
C VAL A 42 2.48 -13.22 -6.94
N LEU A 43 2.07 -14.33 -6.31
CA LEU A 43 2.80 -15.60 -6.40
C LEU A 43 2.89 -16.11 -7.84
N ARG A 44 1.86 -15.90 -8.67
CA ARG A 44 1.87 -16.25 -10.09
C ARG A 44 2.94 -15.46 -10.84
N HIS A 45 3.05 -14.16 -10.62
CA HIS A 45 4.08 -13.33 -11.22
C HIS A 45 5.50 -13.69 -10.74
N LEU A 46 5.65 -13.93 -9.44
CA LEU A 46 6.96 -14.35 -8.89
C LEU A 46 7.43 -15.71 -9.43
N ALA A 47 6.50 -16.61 -9.78
CA ALA A 47 6.83 -17.90 -10.39
C ALA A 47 7.50 -17.76 -11.77
N GLU A 48 7.36 -16.63 -12.45
CA GLU A 48 8.06 -16.28 -13.69
C GLU A 48 9.55 -15.95 -13.47
N LYS A 49 9.99 -15.90 -12.19
CA LYS A 49 11.37 -15.62 -11.75
C LYS A 49 11.95 -14.33 -12.34
N PRO A 50 11.27 -13.18 -12.19
CA PRO A 50 11.84 -11.92 -12.64
C PRO A 50 13.14 -11.62 -11.88
N ALA A 51 14.11 -10.97 -12.54
CA ALA A 51 15.36 -10.54 -11.89
C ALA A 51 15.13 -9.57 -10.74
N LEU A 52 14.07 -8.73 -10.84
CA LEU A 52 13.60 -7.83 -9.81
C LEU A 52 12.08 -7.77 -9.86
N ALA A 53 11.44 -7.81 -8.70
CA ALA A 53 10.00 -7.59 -8.56
C ALA A 53 9.75 -6.53 -7.48
N ALA A 54 8.84 -5.60 -7.74
CA ALA A 54 8.39 -4.63 -6.76
C ALA A 54 6.90 -4.81 -6.49
N ILE A 55 6.51 -4.87 -5.21
CA ILE A 55 5.13 -4.96 -4.76
C ILE A 55 4.75 -3.63 -4.13
N ASP A 56 3.88 -2.86 -4.78
CA ASP A 56 3.27 -1.65 -4.22
C ASP A 56 1.88 -2.00 -3.68
N ALA A 57 1.76 -2.09 -2.36
CA ALA A 57 0.52 -2.46 -1.71
C ALA A 57 0.33 -1.73 -0.37
N ILE A 58 -0.82 -1.09 -0.19
CA ILE A 58 -1.24 -0.48 1.09
C ILE A 58 -1.34 -1.55 2.19
N GLY A 59 -1.93 -2.71 1.86
CA GLY A 59 -2.09 -3.83 2.78
C GLY A 59 -0.96 -4.87 2.68
N LEU A 60 0.31 -4.44 2.57
CA LEU A 60 1.46 -5.32 2.43
C LEU A 60 1.56 -6.33 3.59
N PHE A 61 1.36 -5.85 4.81
CA PHE A 61 1.42 -6.66 6.03
C PHE A 61 0.13 -7.42 6.29
N GLU A 62 -1.02 -6.77 6.18
CA GLU A 62 -2.35 -7.36 6.37
C GLU A 62 -2.65 -8.46 5.34
N GLY A 63 -2.13 -8.31 4.14
CA GLY A 63 -2.22 -9.29 3.05
C GLY A 63 -1.14 -10.37 3.08
N GLU A 64 -0.27 -10.39 4.11
CA GLU A 64 0.85 -11.31 4.25
C GLU A 64 1.83 -11.28 3.04
N LEU A 65 1.90 -10.17 2.32
CA LEU A 65 2.79 -10.02 1.17
C LEU A 65 4.22 -9.68 1.60
N ALA A 66 4.39 -9.07 2.77
CA ALA A 66 5.72 -8.74 3.31
C ALA A 66 6.64 -9.96 3.42
N SER A 67 6.08 -11.13 3.73
CA SER A 67 6.84 -12.39 3.81
C SER A 67 7.36 -12.91 2.46
N LEU A 68 6.94 -12.33 1.36
CA LEU A 68 7.40 -12.65 0.01
C LEU A 68 8.50 -11.69 -0.47
N CYS A 69 8.80 -10.66 0.31
CA CYS A 69 9.77 -9.63 -0.04
C CYS A 69 11.11 -9.92 0.65
N ASP A 70 12.20 -9.79 -0.07
CA ASP A 70 13.56 -9.83 0.50
C ASP A 70 13.87 -8.52 1.25
N VAL A 71 13.25 -7.42 0.81
CA VAL A 71 13.39 -6.08 1.42
C VAL A 71 12.04 -5.37 1.42
N THR A 72 11.69 -4.77 2.55
CA THR A 72 10.49 -3.95 2.72
C THR A 72 10.85 -2.48 2.91
N VAL A 73 10.14 -1.60 2.20
CA VAL A 73 10.41 -0.15 2.22
C VAL A 73 9.13 0.62 2.52
N ALA A 74 9.14 1.44 3.55
CA ALA A 74 8.08 2.41 3.79
C ALA A 74 8.43 3.76 3.13
N VAL A 75 7.49 4.31 2.39
CA VAL A 75 7.56 5.70 1.92
C VAL A 75 6.69 6.55 2.84
N THR A 76 7.34 7.43 3.60
CA THR A 76 6.67 8.35 4.53
C THR A 76 6.73 9.80 4.03
N ALA A 77 5.89 10.66 4.57
CA ALA A 77 5.95 12.10 4.35
C ALA A 77 5.37 12.83 5.56
N PRO A 78 5.80 14.06 5.87
CA PRO A 78 5.21 14.87 6.91
C PRO A 78 3.69 14.95 6.76
N GLU A 79 2.95 14.87 7.86
CA GLU A 79 1.48 14.86 7.85
C GLU A 79 0.90 16.06 7.09
N SER A 80 1.48 17.25 7.29
CA SER A 80 1.07 18.46 6.57
C SER A 80 1.17 18.31 5.04
N HIS A 81 2.24 17.68 4.54
CA HIS A 81 2.41 17.41 3.11
C HIS A 81 1.39 16.38 2.60
N ARG A 82 1.13 15.33 3.39
CA ARG A 82 0.11 14.31 3.06
C ARG A 82 -1.28 14.93 2.97
N ILE A 83 -1.65 15.79 3.92
CA ILE A 83 -2.92 16.54 3.91
C ILE A 83 -3.02 17.39 2.64
N GLN A 84 -2.00 18.21 2.34
CA GLN A 84 -2.00 19.08 1.16
C GLN A 84 -2.14 18.27 -0.14
N ARG A 85 -1.41 17.16 -0.28
CA ARG A 85 -1.48 16.28 -1.46
C ARG A 85 -2.86 15.66 -1.63
N LEU A 86 -3.49 15.20 -0.53
CA LEU A 86 -4.85 14.64 -0.56
C LEU A 86 -5.89 15.70 -0.96
N MET A 87 -5.81 16.91 -0.39
CA MET A 87 -6.70 18.01 -0.76
C MET A 87 -6.57 18.38 -2.23
N ALA A 88 -5.33 18.50 -2.72
CA ALA A 88 -5.07 18.87 -4.12
C ALA A 88 -5.53 17.79 -5.12
N ARG A 89 -5.34 16.51 -4.78
CA ARG A 89 -5.67 15.38 -5.66
C ARG A 89 -7.16 15.08 -5.71
N GLU A 90 -7.85 15.17 -4.57
CA GLU A 90 -9.22 14.66 -4.43
C GLU A 90 -10.26 15.77 -4.17
N GLY A 91 -9.84 17.02 -3.99
CA GLY A 91 -10.75 18.15 -3.73
C GLY A 91 -11.48 18.06 -2.38
N ILE A 92 -10.93 17.30 -1.42
CA ILE A 92 -11.54 17.10 -0.09
C ILE A 92 -11.08 18.15 0.92
N SER A 93 -11.86 18.32 2.01
CA SER A 93 -11.50 19.25 3.08
C SER A 93 -10.29 18.78 3.89
N LYS A 94 -9.62 19.72 4.56
CA LYS A 94 -8.49 19.44 5.44
C LYS A 94 -8.87 18.47 6.57
N GLU A 95 -10.03 18.67 7.17
CA GLU A 95 -10.54 17.84 8.26
C GLU A 95 -10.78 16.41 7.81
N TYR A 96 -11.32 16.22 6.60
CA TYR A 96 -11.54 14.91 6.04
C TYR A 96 -10.21 14.22 5.65
N ALA A 97 -9.27 14.98 5.08
CA ALA A 97 -7.93 14.48 4.79
C ALA A 97 -7.20 14.03 6.07
N ALA A 98 -7.26 14.83 7.14
CA ALA A 98 -6.67 14.47 8.44
C ALA A 98 -7.29 13.20 9.04
N LYS A 99 -8.62 13.04 8.98
CA LYS A 99 -9.31 11.82 9.42
C LYS A 99 -8.85 10.58 8.65
N ARG A 100 -8.66 10.70 7.33
CA ARG A 100 -8.16 9.58 6.50
C ARG A 100 -6.73 9.19 6.85
N ILE A 101 -5.87 10.16 7.17
CA ILE A 101 -4.48 9.90 7.58
C ILE A 101 -4.46 9.26 8.98
N ALA A 102 -5.26 9.75 9.92
CA ALA A 102 -5.35 9.20 11.26
C ALA A 102 -5.87 7.75 11.32
N ALA A 103 -6.60 7.31 10.29
CA ALA A 103 -7.07 5.94 10.16
C ALA A 103 -6.00 4.95 9.63
N GLN A 104 -4.81 5.44 9.26
CA GLN A 104 -3.69 4.62 8.80
C GLN A 104 -2.73 4.31 9.95
N HIS A 105 -1.85 3.32 9.77
CA HIS A 105 -0.74 3.09 10.67
C HIS A 105 0.16 4.33 10.75
N THR A 106 0.78 4.54 11.91
CA THR A 106 1.68 5.66 12.16
C THR A 106 3.03 5.47 11.44
N ASP A 107 3.76 6.55 11.22
CA ASP A 107 5.12 6.48 10.70
C ASP A 107 6.04 5.67 11.63
N ALA A 108 5.80 5.70 12.95
CA ALA A 108 6.55 4.90 13.92
C ALA A 108 6.30 3.39 13.70
N TRP A 109 5.05 3.00 13.44
CA TRP A 109 4.72 1.62 13.12
C TRP A 109 5.45 1.13 11.86
N PHE A 110 5.48 1.93 10.79
CA PHE A 110 6.19 1.58 9.57
C PHE A 110 7.71 1.50 9.76
N ARG A 111 8.28 2.40 10.59
CA ARG A 111 9.71 2.34 10.95
C ARG A 111 10.09 1.07 11.71
N GLU A 112 9.18 0.53 12.48
CA GLU A 112 9.39 -0.73 13.22
C GLU A 112 9.24 -1.96 12.31
N LYS A 113 8.32 -1.91 11.33
CA LYS A 113 7.93 -3.07 10.52
C LYS A 113 8.71 -3.22 9.22
N CYS A 114 9.22 -2.13 8.65
CA CYS A 114 9.95 -2.15 7.39
C CYS A 114 11.45 -2.09 7.61
N ASP A 115 12.20 -2.74 6.72
CA ASP A 115 13.66 -2.75 6.75
C ASP A 115 14.23 -1.35 6.46
N HIS A 116 13.56 -0.58 5.60
CA HIS A 116 13.96 0.76 5.21
C HIS A 116 12.80 1.75 5.22
N VAL A 117 13.15 3.05 5.40
CA VAL A 117 12.18 4.15 5.32
C VAL A 117 12.74 5.26 4.45
N LEU A 118 12.01 5.61 3.40
CA LEU A 118 12.28 6.75 2.54
C LEU A 118 11.31 7.88 2.86
N THR A 119 11.82 9.04 3.24
CA THR A 119 10.97 10.20 3.58
C THR A 119 10.87 11.15 2.39
N ASN A 120 9.64 11.35 1.90
CA ASN A 120 9.29 12.29 0.84
C ASN A 120 8.88 13.64 1.45
N ASP A 121 9.86 14.40 1.90
CA ASP A 121 9.73 15.67 2.63
C ASP A 121 10.18 16.90 1.83
N GLY A 122 10.72 16.70 0.62
CA GLY A 122 11.26 17.74 -0.25
C GLY A 122 10.60 17.82 -1.62
N SER A 123 11.36 18.29 -2.62
CA SER A 123 10.96 18.29 -4.01
C SER A 123 10.92 16.88 -4.60
N MET A 124 10.28 16.74 -5.77
CA MET A 124 10.25 15.47 -6.49
C MET A 124 11.66 15.00 -6.85
N ASP A 125 12.50 15.89 -7.37
CA ASP A 125 13.88 15.57 -7.75
C ASP A 125 14.72 15.10 -6.56
N ALA A 126 14.54 15.73 -5.39
CA ALA A 126 15.22 15.33 -4.17
C ALA A 126 14.75 13.93 -3.70
N PHE A 127 13.47 13.61 -3.85
CA PHE A 127 12.96 12.29 -3.50
C PHE A 127 13.39 11.23 -4.51
N GLU A 128 13.41 11.56 -5.80
CA GLU A 128 13.93 10.67 -6.84
C GLU A 128 15.40 10.32 -6.59
N ALA A 129 16.24 11.30 -6.24
CA ALA A 129 17.63 11.06 -5.87
C ALA A 129 17.76 10.10 -4.66
N LYS A 130 16.89 10.24 -3.64
CA LYS A 130 16.85 9.30 -2.51
C LYS A 130 16.48 7.88 -2.96
N CYS A 131 15.50 7.74 -3.86
CA CYS A 131 15.09 6.45 -4.39
C CYS A 131 16.20 5.78 -5.22
N LEU A 132 16.89 6.54 -6.07
CA LEU A 132 18.00 6.04 -6.88
C LEU A 132 19.17 5.57 -5.99
N ALA A 133 19.53 6.37 -4.99
CA ALA A 133 20.59 6.00 -4.03
C ALA A 133 20.21 4.73 -3.26
N PHE A 134 18.94 4.59 -2.86
CA PHE A 134 18.44 3.38 -2.20
C PHE A 134 18.54 2.16 -3.12
N LEU A 135 18.07 2.25 -4.37
CA LEU A 135 18.15 1.15 -5.33
C LEU A 135 19.61 0.74 -5.60
N GLN A 136 20.51 1.71 -5.72
CA GLN A 136 21.95 1.43 -5.87
C GLN A 136 22.52 0.69 -4.65
N SER A 137 22.06 1.02 -3.43
CA SER A 137 22.50 0.35 -2.22
C SER A 137 22.05 -1.11 -2.14
N LEU A 138 20.89 -1.44 -2.72
CA LEU A 138 20.41 -2.82 -2.83
C LEU A 138 21.25 -3.64 -3.81
N SER A 139 21.61 -3.07 -4.96
CA SER A 139 22.44 -3.74 -5.96
C SER A 139 23.86 -4.08 -5.43
N ILE A 140 24.39 -3.24 -4.53
CA ILE A 140 25.69 -3.50 -3.86
C ILE A 140 25.58 -4.68 -2.87
N MET A 141 24.40 -4.96 -2.34
CA MET A 141 24.21 -6.10 -1.42
C MET A 141 24.15 -7.44 -2.16
N GLU A 142 23.83 -7.45 -3.47
CA GLU A 142 23.82 -8.65 -4.30
C GLU A 142 25.21 -9.10 -4.78
N GLU A 143 26.21 -8.22 -4.73
CA GLU A 143 27.60 -8.50 -5.16
C GLU A 143 28.51 -9.06 -4.06
N LYS A 144 27.99 -9.47 -2.90
CA LYS A 144 28.81 -10.19 -1.90
C LYS A 144 28.63 -11.70 -2.07
N PRO A 145 29.69 -12.39 -2.54
CA PRO A 145 29.72 -13.84 -2.64
C PRO A 145 29.63 -14.54 -1.28
#